data_e3e202d7b309c3a0fb1b943c22c7a723
#
_entry.id   e3e202d7b309c3a0fb1b943c22c7a723
#
_cell.length_a   1.000
_cell.length_b   1.000
_cell.length_c   1.000
_cell.angle_alpha   90.00
_cell.angle_beta   90.00
_cell.angle_gamma   90.00
#
_symmetry.space_group_name_H-M   'P 1'
#
loop_
_entity.id
_entity.type
_entity.pdbx_description
1 polymer ?
#
loop_
_entity_poly.entity_id
_entity_poly.type
_entity_poly.pdbx_seq_one_letter_code
_entity_poly.pdbx_strand_id
1 'polypeptide(L)'
;MVVNHISKNIQKNCNYIKNRLPSEDILHFTFNTLDGVACAIFYADGMVNKELLGELVARPISALKLKNEGGMYETTFENIQKNTLFPESKEVKTFDEVIREVLDGNSALFIDGVSSVLIIGAKLLPVRAVMEPPTDIAVKGPREGFIEDIKTNMSLIRKRLKTPDLRFETLRVGKQSDTMVSICWL
;
A
#
# COMPACT_ATOMS: atom_id res chain seq x y z
N MET A 1 0.37 -15.09 21.64
CA MET A 1 0.46 -14.64 20.24
C MET A 1 1.93 -14.54 19.88
N VAL A 2 2.38 -15.23 18.85
CA VAL A 2 3.78 -15.09 18.38
C VAL A 2 3.84 -13.73 17.69
N VAL A 3 4.57 -12.78 18.26
CA VAL A 3 4.79 -11.46 17.64
C VAL A 3 5.70 -11.68 16.43
N ASN A 4 5.15 -11.46 15.25
CA ASN A 4 5.84 -11.72 13.99
C ASN A 4 6.65 -10.47 13.60
N HIS A 5 7.93 -10.43 14.01
CA HIS A 5 8.83 -9.30 13.79
C HIS A 5 9.32 -9.23 12.35
N ILE A 6 9.55 -8.01 11.88
CA ILE A 6 10.10 -7.71 10.57
C ILE A 6 11.57 -8.15 10.51
N SER A 7 11.93 -8.86 9.45
CA SER A 7 13.29 -9.35 9.21
C SER A 7 14.14 -8.26 8.54
N LYS A 8 15.46 -8.35 8.71
CA LYS A 8 16.42 -7.55 7.93
C LYS A 8 16.47 -7.94 6.44
N ASN A 9 15.93 -9.09 6.06
CA ASN A 9 15.90 -9.56 4.68
C ASN A 9 14.59 -9.13 4.01
N ILE A 10 14.70 -8.23 3.04
CA ILE A 10 13.54 -7.68 2.33
C ILE A 10 12.75 -8.75 1.57
N GLN A 11 13.42 -9.75 0.98
CA GLN A 11 12.74 -10.80 0.22
C GLN A 11 11.83 -11.66 1.13
N LYS A 12 12.29 -11.96 2.36
CA LYS A 12 11.46 -12.66 3.36
C LYS A 12 10.24 -11.82 3.74
N ASN A 13 10.43 -10.52 3.95
CA ASN A 13 9.36 -9.60 4.30
C ASN A 13 8.34 -9.48 3.17
N CYS A 14 8.79 -9.30 1.93
CA CYS A 14 7.91 -9.22 0.75
C CYS A 14 7.10 -10.51 0.56
N ASN A 15 7.74 -11.67 0.70
CA ASN A 15 7.06 -12.96 0.59
C ASN A 15 6.01 -13.13 1.70
N TYR A 16 6.31 -12.70 2.92
CA TYR A 16 5.35 -12.75 4.02
C TYR A 16 4.10 -11.92 3.72
N ILE A 17 4.28 -10.66 3.29
CA ILE A 17 3.14 -9.77 2.95
C ILE A 17 2.33 -10.35 1.79
N LYS A 18 2.97 -10.82 0.71
CA LYS A 18 2.27 -11.45 -0.43
C LYS A 18 1.45 -12.68 -0.03
N ASN A 19 1.98 -13.50 0.87
CA ASN A 19 1.27 -14.68 1.36
C ASN A 19 0.12 -14.33 2.31
N ARG A 20 0.26 -13.26 3.07
CA ARG A 20 -0.76 -12.85 4.04
C ARG A 20 -1.87 -12.00 3.43
N LEU A 21 -1.54 -11.26 2.36
CA LEU A 21 -2.46 -10.42 1.60
C LEU A 21 -2.49 -10.85 0.11
N PRO A 22 -2.95 -12.07 -0.21
CA PRO A 22 -2.92 -12.61 -1.58
C PRO A 22 -4.13 -12.11 -2.38
N SER A 23 -4.24 -10.80 -2.56
CA SER A 23 -5.35 -10.14 -3.25
C SER A 23 -4.80 -9.21 -4.33
N GLU A 24 -5.43 -9.17 -5.49
CA GLU A 24 -4.94 -8.41 -6.64
C GLU A 24 -4.98 -6.89 -6.43
N ASP A 25 -5.78 -6.40 -5.49
CA ASP A 25 -5.79 -4.98 -5.12
C ASP A 25 -4.62 -4.58 -4.21
N ILE A 26 -3.85 -5.55 -3.69
CA ILE A 26 -2.64 -5.26 -2.90
C ILE A 26 -1.43 -5.24 -3.85
N LEU A 27 -1.00 -4.04 -4.17
CA LEU A 27 0.09 -3.82 -5.09
C LEU A 27 1.41 -3.55 -4.37
N HIS A 28 2.50 -3.79 -5.08
CA HIS A 28 3.83 -3.39 -4.64
C HIS A 28 4.70 -3.03 -5.83
N PHE A 29 5.66 -2.17 -5.60
CA PHE A 29 6.76 -1.95 -6.52
C PHE A 29 8.10 -1.92 -5.77
N THR A 30 9.17 -2.23 -6.49
CA THR A 30 10.52 -2.29 -5.94
C THR A 30 11.42 -1.31 -6.68
N PHE A 31 12.39 -0.76 -5.96
CA PHE A 31 13.41 0.13 -6.50
C PHE A 31 14.67 -0.01 -5.66
N ASN A 32 15.77 0.55 -6.14
CA ASN A 32 17.03 0.55 -5.41
C ASN A 32 17.46 1.98 -5.09
N THR A 33 18.18 2.14 -4.00
CA THR A 33 18.90 3.38 -3.68
C THR A 33 20.14 3.54 -4.54
N LEU A 34 20.80 4.70 -4.49
CA LEU A 34 22.00 4.99 -5.27
C LEU A 34 23.15 4.01 -4.98
N ASP A 35 23.23 3.49 -3.76
CA ASP A 35 24.21 2.49 -3.32
C ASP A 35 23.71 1.04 -3.42
N GLY A 36 22.61 0.81 -4.16
CA GLY A 36 22.09 -0.51 -4.49
C GLY A 36 21.31 -1.21 -3.39
N VAL A 37 20.86 -0.50 -2.34
CA VAL A 37 19.99 -1.07 -1.30
C VAL A 37 18.58 -1.26 -1.86
N ALA A 38 18.06 -2.49 -1.79
CA ALA A 38 16.73 -2.80 -2.26
C ALA A 38 15.64 -2.21 -1.36
N CYS A 39 14.62 -1.63 -1.98
CA CYS A 39 13.44 -1.07 -1.34
C CYS A 39 12.17 -1.64 -1.97
N ALA A 40 11.11 -1.81 -1.18
CA ALA A 40 9.80 -2.24 -1.64
C ALA A 40 8.69 -1.44 -0.96
N ILE A 41 7.72 -0.98 -1.74
CA ILE A 41 6.54 -0.30 -1.20
C ILE A 41 5.30 -1.13 -1.48
N PHE A 42 4.53 -1.45 -0.43
CA PHE A 42 3.23 -2.13 -0.51
C PHE A 42 2.10 -1.15 -0.22
N TYR A 43 0.99 -1.28 -0.94
CA TYR A 43 -0.20 -0.43 -0.78
C TYR A 43 -1.45 -1.08 -1.39
N ALA A 44 -2.65 -0.63 -0.99
CA ALA A 44 -3.91 -1.03 -1.59
C ALA A 44 -4.26 -0.12 -2.78
N ASP A 45 -4.57 -0.70 -3.95
CA ASP A 45 -4.93 0.03 -5.17
C ASP A 45 -6.22 0.83 -4.97
N GLY A 46 -6.26 2.04 -5.52
CA GLY A 46 -7.39 2.96 -5.37
C GLY A 46 -7.49 3.64 -4.00
N MET A 47 -6.66 3.26 -3.00
CA MET A 47 -6.63 3.91 -1.69
C MET A 47 -5.44 4.87 -1.52
N VAL A 48 -4.44 4.79 -2.39
CA VAL A 48 -3.19 5.54 -2.32
C VAL A 48 -2.98 6.38 -3.57
N ASN A 49 -2.49 7.60 -3.40
CA ASN A 49 -2.03 8.42 -4.52
C ASN A 49 -0.65 7.95 -4.99
N LYS A 50 -0.63 7.18 -6.08
CA LYS A 50 0.58 6.54 -6.63
C LYS A 50 1.59 7.55 -7.16
N GLU A 51 1.13 8.65 -7.75
CA GLU A 51 1.99 9.70 -8.31
C GLU A 51 2.74 10.40 -7.19
N LEU A 52 2.03 10.81 -6.13
CA LEU A 52 2.67 11.40 -4.96
C LEU A 52 3.63 10.42 -4.27
N LEU A 53 3.27 9.14 -4.18
CA LEU A 53 4.13 8.11 -3.60
C LEU A 53 5.42 7.94 -4.42
N GLY A 54 5.33 7.98 -5.75
CA GLY A 54 6.47 7.93 -6.66
C GLY A 54 7.38 9.14 -6.52
N GLU A 55 6.81 10.35 -6.63
CA GLU A 55 7.58 11.60 -6.66
C GLU A 55 8.12 12.03 -5.30
N LEU A 56 7.34 11.87 -4.23
CA LEU A 56 7.70 12.39 -2.91
C LEU A 56 8.34 11.35 -1.98
N VAL A 57 8.29 10.07 -2.35
CA VAL A 57 8.86 8.99 -1.53
C VAL A 57 9.91 8.20 -2.31
N ALA A 58 9.52 7.50 -3.38
CA ALA A 58 10.43 6.60 -4.07
C ALA A 58 11.60 7.33 -4.75
N ARG A 59 11.32 8.44 -5.44
CA ARG A 59 12.35 9.24 -6.12
C ARG A 59 13.38 9.83 -5.15
N PRO A 60 13.01 10.53 -4.05
CA PRO A 60 13.99 11.02 -3.08
C PRO A 60 14.82 9.90 -2.46
N ILE A 61 14.19 8.79 -2.07
CA ILE A 61 14.89 7.65 -1.44
C ILE A 61 15.86 6.98 -2.42
N SER A 62 15.49 6.85 -3.70
CA SER A 62 16.37 6.27 -4.72
C SER A 62 17.65 7.09 -4.94
N ALA A 63 17.64 8.38 -4.63
CA ALA A 63 18.80 9.27 -4.69
C ALA A 63 19.69 9.23 -3.44
N LEU A 64 19.29 8.52 -2.38
CA LEU A 64 20.06 8.43 -1.14
C LEU A 64 21.12 7.32 -1.22
N LYS A 65 22.19 7.50 -0.42
CA LYS A 65 23.09 6.43 0.00
C LYS A 65 22.71 6.03 1.42
N LEU A 66 22.37 4.76 1.63
CA LEU A 66 21.93 4.22 2.91
C LEU A 66 23.03 3.47 3.66
N LYS A 67 24.16 3.18 3.00
CA LYS A 67 25.33 2.54 3.61
C LYS A 67 26.48 3.53 3.69
N ASN A 68 27.25 3.45 4.79
CA ASN A 68 28.53 4.16 4.90
C ASN A 68 29.63 3.42 4.11
N GLU A 69 30.82 4.00 4.03
CA GLU A 69 32.01 3.40 3.37
C GLU A 69 32.39 2.02 3.93
N GLY A 70 32.00 1.71 5.18
CA GLY A 70 32.16 0.40 5.81
C GLY A 70 31.03 -0.60 5.53
N GLY A 71 30.05 -0.26 4.69
CA GLY A 71 28.92 -1.13 4.35
C GLY A 71 27.85 -1.27 5.44
N MET A 72 27.97 -0.54 6.57
CA MET A 72 26.98 -0.51 7.63
C MET A 72 25.88 0.50 7.29
N TYR A 73 24.62 0.16 7.62
CA TYR A 73 23.51 1.08 7.44
C TYR A 73 23.64 2.28 8.39
N GLU A 74 23.84 3.44 7.81
CA GLU A 74 23.95 4.71 8.54
C GLU A 74 22.59 5.37 8.77
N THR A 75 21.57 4.77 8.19
CA THR A 75 20.26 5.40 8.05
C THR A 75 19.30 4.88 9.10
N THR A 76 19.02 5.72 10.06
CA THR A 76 17.79 5.63 10.85
C THR A 76 16.62 6.10 9.98
N PHE A 77 15.40 5.62 10.26
CA PHE A 77 14.20 6.15 9.60
C PHE A 77 14.07 7.67 9.72
N GLU A 78 14.65 8.30 10.73
CA GLU A 78 14.72 9.76 10.85
C GLU A 78 15.36 10.43 9.62
N ASN A 79 16.44 9.85 9.08
CA ASN A 79 17.09 10.40 7.88
C ASN A 79 16.21 10.19 6.64
N ILE A 80 15.50 9.08 6.56
CA ILE A 80 14.55 8.83 5.47
C ILE A 80 13.36 9.78 5.58
N GLN A 81 12.81 9.97 6.78
CA GLN A 81 11.73 10.93 7.03
C GLN A 81 12.11 12.37 6.67
N LYS A 82 13.34 12.79 6.98
CA LYS A 82 13.85 14.12 6.60
C LYS A 82 13.99 14.32 5.09
N ASN A 83 14.20 13.23 4.34
CA ASN A 83 14.35 13.26 2.89
C ASN A 83 13.06 12.91 2.13
N THR A 84 12.06 12.36 2.80
CA THR A 84 10.71 12.19 2.25
C THR A 84 9.88 13.43 2.55
N LEU A 85 9.22 13.96 1.54
CA LEU A 85 8.36 15.15 1.69
C LEU A 85 6.95 14.80 2.25
N PHE A 86 6.82 13.63 2.90
CA PHE A 86 5.57 13.21 3.53
C PHE A 86 5.58 13.50 5.03
N PRO A 87 4.74 14.43 5.52
CA PRO A 87 4.69 14.79 6.93
C PRO A 87 4.10 13.69 7.81
N GLU A 88 3.22 12.85 7.26
CA GLU A 88 2.58 11.75 7.98
C GLU A 88 3.32 10.43 7.73
N SER A 89 4.30 10.16 8.56
CA SER A 89 5.02 8.89 8.55
C SER A 89 5.30 8.38 9.96
N LYS A 90 5.27 7.05 10.12
CA LYS A 90 5.60 6.38 11.40
C LYS A 90 6.33 5.07 11.17
N GLU A 91 7.22 4.73 12.08
CA GLU A 91 7.92 3.46 12.12
C GLU A 91 7.08 2.40 12.83
N VAL A 92 7.02 1.19 12.25
CA VAL A 92 6.41 -0.01 12.85
C VAL A 92 7.37 -1.19 12.79
N LYS A 93 7.23 -2.15 13.73
CA LYS A 93 8.19 -3.26 13.92
C LYS A 93 7.56 -4.65 13.76
N THR A 94 6.25 -4.72 13.53
CA THR A 94 5.52 -5.99 13.42
C THR A 94 4.73 -6.06 12.11
N PHE A 95 4.60 -7.27 11.57
CA PHE A 95 3.79 -7.48 10.37
C PHE A 95 2.30 -7.19 10.57
N ASP A 96 1.77 -7.42 11.78
CA ASP A 96 0.37 -7.15 12.07
C ASP A 96 0.05 -5.65 11.97
N GLU A 97 0.98 -4.80 12.45
CA GLU A 97 0.86 -3.34 12.27
C GLU A 97 0.94 -2.96 10.79
N VAL A 98 1.90 -3.51 10.04
CA VAL A 98 2.04 -3.24 8.59
C VAL A 98 0.76 -3.61 7.84
N ILE A 99 0.22 -4.81 8.07
CA ILE A 99 -0.99 -5.30 7.42
C ILE A 99 -2.17 -4.36 7.73
N ARG A 100 -2.37 -4.01 8.99
CA ARG A 100 -3.42 -3.08 9.42
C ARG A 100 -3.30 -1.72 8.70
N GLU A 101 -2.10 -1.17 8.62
CA GLU A 101 -1.85 0.13 7.99
C GLU A 101 -2.08 0.10 6.48
N VAL A 102 -1.63 -0.96 5.79
CA VAL A 102 -1.87 -1.13 4.35
C VAL A 102 -3.38 -1.26 4.06
N LEU A 103 -4.10 -2.03 4.87
CA LEU A 103 -5.55 -2.19 4.75
C LEU A 103 -6.33 -0.92 5.14
N ASP A 104 -5.72 -0.01 5.91
CA ASP A 104 -6.26 1.32 6.21
C ASP A 104 -5.97 2.36 5.12
N GLY A 105 -5.28 1.99 4.04
CA GLY A 105 -4.94 2.85 2.91
C GLY A 105 -3.66 3.65 3.08
N ASN A 106 -2.77 3.23 3.99
CA ASN A 106 -1.41 3.74 4.05
C ASN A 106 -0.47 2.88 3.19
N SER A 107 0.72 3.40 2.90
CA SER A 107 1.78 2.68 2.20
C SER A 107 2.85 2.21 3.17
N ALA A 108 3.40 1.02 2.93
CA ALA A 108 4.43 0.42 3.77
C ALA A 108 5.75 0.30 3.00
N LEU A 109 6.78 1.04 3.40
CA LEU A 109 8.11 1.02 2.82
C LEU A 109 9.03 0.07 3.61
N PHE A 110 9.48 -0.99 2.94
CA PHE A 110 10.50 -1.92 3.39
C PHE A 110 11.85 -1.56 2.78
N ILE A 111 12.92 -1.68 3.56
CA ILE A 111 14.30 -1.44 3.15
C ILE A 111 15.14 -2.65 3.55
N ASP A 112 15.93 -3.17 2.64
CA ASP A 112 16.82 -4.31 2.92
C ASP A 112 17.84 -3.94 3.98
N GLY A 113 18.09 -4.85 4.92
CA GLY A 113 18.97 -4.64 6.08
C GLY A 113 18.30 -3.99 7.29
N VAL A 114 17.07 -3.48 7.17
CA VAL A 114 16.34 -2.80 8.24
C VAL A 114 15.23 -3.70 8.79
N SER A 115 15.12 -3.80 10.13
CA SER A 115 14.14 -4.67 10.83
C SER A 115 12.89 -3.93 11.29
N SER A 116 12.51 -2.89 10.58
CA SER A 116 11.29 -2.11 10.77
C SER A 116 10.80 -1.56 9.42
N VAL A 117 9.60 -1.02 9.39
CA VAL A 117 8.93 -0.53 8.18
C VAL A 117 8.48 0.90 8.41
N LEU A 118 8.66 1.75 7.43
CA LEU A 118 8.11 3.10 7.44
C LEU A 118 6.72 3.08 6.81
N ILE A 119 5.72 3.44 7.60
CA ILE A 119 4.35 3.67 7.14
C ILE A 119 4.23 5.11 6.67
N ILE A 120 3.64 5.31 5.50
CA ILE A 120 3.52 6.61 4.83
C ILE A 120 2.04 6.88 4.55
N GLY A 121 1.53 7.99 5.04
CA GLY A 121 0.12 8.39 4.94
C GLY A 121 -0.27 8.98 3.58
N ALA A 122 0.08 8.33 2.47
CA ALA A 122 -0.21 8.81 1.11
C ALA A 122 -1.65 8.48 0.65
N LYS A 123 -2.64 8.66 1.53
CA LYS A 123 -4.05 8.33 1.21
C LYS A 123 -4.57 9.17 0.06
N LEU A 124 -5.29 8.52 -0.85
CA LEU A 124 -6.03 9.21 -1.89
C LEU A 124 -7.17 9.99 -1.23
N LEU A 125 -7.15 11.31 -1.38
CA LEU A 125 -8.28 12.13 -0.93
C LEU A 125 -9.51 11.76 -1.77
N PRO A 126 -10.69 11.56 -1.16
CA PRO A 126 -11.89 11.26 -1.91
C PRO A 126 -12.17 12.41 -2.89
N VAL A 127 -11.99 12.15 -4.18
CA VAL A 127 -12.47 13.06 -5.21
C VAL A 127 -13.99 13.03 -5.13
N ARG A 128 -14.63 14.18 -5.25
CA ARG A 128 -16.10 14.42 -5.11
C ARG A 128 -17.01 13.60 -6.04
N ALA A 129 -16.49 12.56 -6.71
CA ALA A 129 -17.21 11.77 -7.69
C ALA A 129 -18.04 10.61 -7.11
N VAL A 130 -17.86 10.26 -5.83
CA VAL A 130 -18.68 9.21 -5.20
C VAL A 130 -19.96 9.88 -4.68
N MET A 131 -21.01 9.80 -5.50
CA MET A 131 -22.32 10.38 -5.20
C MET A 131 -23.25 9.34 -4.59
N GLU A 132 -24.26 9.81 -3.87
CA GLU A 132 -25.36 8.99 -3.40
C GLU A 132 -26.15 8.45 -4.62
N PRO A 133 -26.46 7.12 -4.69
CA PRO A 133 -27.27 6.58 -5.76
C PRO A 133 -28.64 7.27 -5.77
N PRO A 134 -29.11 7.82 -6.90
CA PRO A 134 -30.37 8.54 -6.94
C PRO A 134 -31.59 7.63 -6.73
N THR A 135 -31.43 6.32 -6.88
CA THR A 135 -32.50 5.33 -6.84
C THR A 135 -32.58 4.51 -5.55
N ASP A 136 -31.52 4.57 -4.72
CA ASP A 136 -31.45 3.76 -3.49
C ASP A 136 -30.79 4.56 -2.35
N ILE A 137 -31.59 5.42 -1.74
CA ILE A 137 -31.13 6.32 -0.67
C ILE A 137 -31.09 5.56 0.65
N ALA A 138 -29.88 5.34 1.19
CA ALA A 138 -29.70 4.77 2.51
C ALA A 138 -30.19 5.75 3.58
N VAL A 139 -31.25 5.38 4.32
CA VAL A 139 -31.79 6.18 5.44
C VAL A 139 -30.81 6.26 6.61
N LYS A 140 -29.97 5.21 6.81
CA LYS A 140 -28.90 5.15 7.82
C LYS A 140 -27.68 4.44 7.21
N GLY A 141 -26.50 5.07 7.25
CA GLY A 141 -25.26 4.47 6.79
C GLY A 141 -24.50 5.37 5.82
N PRO A 142 -23.39 4.85 5.27
CA PRO A 142 -22.61 5.59 4.28
C PRO A 142 -23.41 5.81 2.99
N ARG A 143 -23.37 7.03 2.49
CA ARG A 143 -24.08 7.44 1.27
C ARG A 143 -23.16 7.40 0.03
N GLU A 144 -22.24 6.44 0.01
CA GLU A 144 -21.30 6.21 -1.09
C GLU A 144 -21.82 5.05 -1.94
N GLY A 145 -22.14 5.31 -3.20
CA GLY A 145 -22.55 4.32 -4.19
C GLY A 145 -21.39 3.87 -5.10
N PHE A 146 -21.59 2.77 -5.79
CA PHE A 146 -20.66 2.36 -6.86
C PHE A 146 -20.79 3.29 -8.05
N ILE A 147 -19.64 3.50 -8.72
CA ILE A 147 -19.49 4.29 -9.93
C ILE A 147 -18.99 3.40 -11.08
N GLU A 148 -18.82 3.97 -12.27
CA GLU A 148 -18.36 3.23 -13.45
C GLU A 148 -16.91 2.72 -13.34
N ASP A 149 -16.09 3.33 -12.50
CA ASP A 149 -14.71 2.88 -12.28
C ASP A 149 -14.63 1.73 -11.27
N ILE A 150 -14.28 0.55 -11.79
CA ILE A 150 -14.18 -0.69 -10.99
C ILE A 150 -13.14 -0.60 -9.87
N LYS A 151 -12.03 0.12 -10.09
CA LYS A 151 -10.97 0.25 -9.06
C LYS A 151 -11.45 1.10 -7.88
N THR A 152 -12.18 2.16 -8.16
CA THR A 152 -12.84 2.96 -7.12
C THR A 152 -13.83 2.09 -6.33
N ASN A 153 -14.65 1.28 -7.00
CA ASN A 153 -15.61 0.38 -6.33
C ASN A 153 -14.90 -0.66 -5.44
N MET A 154 -13.80 -1.27 -5.91
CA MET A 154 -12.97 -2.17 -5.11
C MET A 154 -12.42 -1.46 -3.87
N SER A 155 -11.92 -0.23 -4.02
CA SER A 155 -11.39 0.57 -2.90
C SER A 155 -12.48 0.92 -1.86
N LEU A 156 -13.71 1.18 -2.29
CA LEU A 156 -14.85 1.40 -1.38
C LEU A 156 -15.17 0.15 -0.55
N ILE A 157 -15.11 -1.04 -1.16
CA ILE A 157 -15.28 -2.30 -0.43
C ILE A 157 -14.13 -2.49 0.55
N ARG A 158 -12.88 -2.33 0.11
CA ARG A 158 -11.68 -2.48 0.94
C ARG A 158 -11.69 -1.52 2.13
N LYS A 159 -12.09 -0.26 1.93
CA LYS A 159 -12.20 0.76 2.98
C LYS A 159 -13.17 0.35 4.11
N ARG A 160 -14.22 -0.40 3.78
CA ARG A 160 -15.21 -0.90 4.75
C ARG A 160 -14.83 -2.24 5.36
N LEU A 161 -14.21 -3.12 4.58
CA LEU A 161 -13.79 -4.46 4.99
C LEU A 161 -12.26 -4.52 5.09
N LYS A 162 -11.71 -3.99 6.17
CA LYS A 162 -10.26 -3.93 6.44
C LYS A 162 -9.74 -5.26 6.99
N THR A 163 -10.06 -6.36 6.31
CA THR A 163 -9.60 -7.70 6.68
C THR A 163 -8.59 -8.23 5.65
N PRO A 164 -7.55 -8.96 6.09
CA PRO A 164 -6.62 -9.62 5.19
C PRO A 164 -7.25 -10.80 4.43
N ASP A 165 -8.44 -11.23 4.82
CA ASP A 165 -9.13 -12.37 4.19
C ASP A 165 -9.95 -11.93 2.97
N LEU A 166 -10.30 -10.63 2.86
CA LEU A 166 -10.94 -10.08 1.66
C LEU A 166 -10.00 -10.18 0.46
N ARG A 167 -10.45 -10.81 -0.60
CA ARG A 167 -9.72 -11.04 -1.85
C ARG A 167 -10.48 -10.49 -3.03
N PHE A 168 -9.72 -9.97 -3.98
CA PHE A 168 -10.20 -9.57 -5.29
C PHE A 168 -9.47 -10.36 -6.36
N GLU A 169 -10.22 -10.79 -7.36
CA GLU A 169 -9.73 -11.37 -8.60
C GLU A 169 -10.39 -10.64 -9.76
N THR A 170 -9.60 -10.23 -10.75
CA THR A 170 -10.07 -9.43 -11.89
C THR A 170 -10.00 -10.26 -13.16
N LEU A 171 -11.10 -10.32 -13.88
CA LEU A 171 -11.26 -11.05 -15.13
C LEU A 171 -11.64 -10.10 -16.26
N ARG A 172 -11.29 -10.47 -17.50
CA ARG A 172 -11.82 -9.82 -18.69
C ARG A 172 -12.83 -10.73 -19.37
N VAL A 173 -14.03 -10.23 -19.60
CA VAL A 173 -15.17 -10.98 -20.12
C VAL A 173 -15.73 -10.31 -21.37
N GLY A 174 -16.14 -11.14 -22.32
CA GLY A 174 -16.70 -10.71 -23.58
C GLY A 174 -15.67 -10.53 -24.68
N LYS A 175 -15.84 -11.30 -25.78
CA LYS A 175 -14.91 -11.34 -26.90
C LYS A 175 -14.82 -9.99 -27.65
N GLN A 176 -15.88 -9.19 -27.65
CA GLN A 176 -15.93 -7.89 -28.31
C GLN A 176 -15.87 -6.73 -27.30
N SER A 177 -16.51 -6.88 -26.12
CA SER A 177 -16.59 -5.82 -25.13
C SER A 177 -15.36 -5.72 -24.24
N ASP A 178 -14.60 -6.82 -24.09
CA ASP A 178 -13.40 -6.91 -23.21
C ASP A 178 -13.63 -6.26 -21.83
N THR A 179 -14.82 -6.52 -21.25
CA THR A 179 -15.28 -5.87 -20.03
C THR A 179 -14.51 -6.39 -18.82
N MET A 180 -13.96 -5.50 -18.02
CA MET A 180 -13.32 -5.84 -16.74
C MET A 180 -14.38 -6.18 -15.69
N VAL A 181 -14.26 -7.33 -15.06
CA VAL A 181 -15.13 -7.82 -13.98
C VAL A 181 -14.24 -8.17 -12.78
N SER A 182 -14.62 -7.73 -11.60
CA SER A 182 -13.93 -8.12 -10.36
C SER A 182 -14.84 -8.98 -9.49
N ILE A 183 -14.32 -10.11 -9.06
CA ILE A 183 -14.95 -10.99 -8.08
C ILE A 183 -14.30 -10.71 -6.73
N CYS A 184 -15.10 -10.56 -5.67
CA CYS A 184 -14.58 -10.43 -4.31
C CYS A 184 -15.24 -11.43 -3.37
N TRP A 185 -14.43 -11.95 -2.43
CA TRP A 185 -14.89 -12.89 -1.40
C TRP A 185 -14.06 -12.77 -0.11
N LEU A 186 -14.56 -13.39 0.97
CA LEU A 186 -13.92 -13.54 2.29
C LEU A 186 -13.54 -14.98 2.54
#